data_8305eae0ff0f3abf08d69bbabab7119a
#
_entry.id   8305eae0ff0f3abf08d69bbabab7119a
#
_cell.length_a   1.000
_cell.length_b   1.000
_cell.length_c   1.000
_cell.angle_alpha   90.00
_cell.angle_beta   90.00
_cell.angle_gamma   90.00
#
_symmetry.space_group_name_H-M   'P 1'
#
loop_
_entity.id
_entity.type
_entity.pdbx_description
1 polymer ?
#
loop_
_entity_poly.entity_id
_entity_poly.type
_entity_poly.pdbx_seq_one_letter_code
_entity_poly.pdbx_strand_id
1 'polypeptide(L)'
;KQLDSEADAQAVGYGSMLVESLLAVLALVAVAWLSSADYAAYMGEGGGGPVAAFSAGLGALIGTLGLPAVGATSFVALAVSAFALTSLDTATRLSRFAFQEFFEPPRRGSAQPTEPGLLTRVAGNRFLATAGSVLAAGALAWSGSWKQIWPIFGSANQLLAALALLAVSVWLAHRSRRN
;
A
#
# COMPACT_ATOMS: atom_id res chain seq x y z
N LYS A 1 -7.10 -11.20 9.47
CA LYS A 1 -6.48 -12.45 10.02
C LYS A 1 -5.58 -12.21 11.23
N GLN A 2 -5.35 -10.96 11.64
CA GLN A 2 -4.50 -10.60 12.78
C GLN A 2 -5.26 -9.87 13.90
N LEU A 3 -6.57 -9.68 13.75
CA LEU A 3 -7.42 -9.19 14.84
C LEU A 3 -7.72 -10.33 15.79
N ASP A 4 -7.49 -10.10 17.07
CA ASP A 4 -7.75 -11.06 18.16
C ASP A 4 -9.22 -11.04 18.54
N SER A 5 -9.86 -9.87 18.49
CA SER A 5 -11.27 -9.67 18.84
C SER A 5 -12.00 -8.81 17.80
N GLU A 6 -13.29 -9.07 17.60
CA GLU A 6 -14.15 -8.20 16.78
C GLU A 6 -14.27 -6.79 17.36
N ALA A 7 -14.14 -6.63 18.68
CA ALA A 7 -14.17 -5.33 19.34
C ALA A 7 -13.02 -4.42 18.90
N ASP A 8 -11.87 -5.00 18.52
CA ASP A 8 -10.69 -4.26 18.08
C ASP A 8 -10.80 -3.78 16.62
N ALA A 9 -11.76 -4.33 15.87
CA ALA A 9 -11.90 -3.99 14.45
C ALA A 9 -12.16 -2.50 14.22
N GLN A 10 -12.95 -1.86 15.10
CA GLN A 10 -13.22 -0.42 15.00
C GLN A 10 -11.98 0.41 15.33
N ALA A 11 -11.28 0.10 16.41
CA ALA A 11 -10.09 0.82 16.82
C ALA A 11 -8.95 0.67 15.80
N VAL A 12 -8.72 -0.55 15.33
CA VAL A 12 -7.65 -0.84 14.36
C VAL A 12 -8.02 -0.34 12.95
N GLY A 13 -9.21 -0.65 12.44
CA GLY A 13 -9.62 -0.28 11.09
C GLY A 13 -9.87 1.22 10.94
N TYR A 14 -10.79 1.75 11.75
CA TYR A 14 -11.16 3.17 11.68
C TYR A 14 -10.05 4.08 12.22
N GLY A 15 -9.40 3.69 13.32
CA GLY A 15 -8.28 4.42 13.89
C GLY A 15 -7.11 4.54 12.92
N SER A 16 -6.74 3.45 12.23
CA SER A 16 -5.69 3.47 11.20
C SER A 16 -6.06 4.39 10.03
N MET A 17 -7.31 4.36 9.58
CA MET A 17 -7.81 5.24 8.53
C MET A 17 -7.69 6.72 8.91
N LEU A 18 -7.98 7.09 10.16
CA LEU A 18 -7.84 8.47 10.63
C LEU A 18 -6.37 8.91 10.64
N VAL A 19 -5.45 8.05 11.09
CA VAL A 19 -4.01 8.34 11.08
C VAL A 19 -3.50 8.49 9.65
N GLU A 20 -3.94 7.63 8.73
CA GLU A 20 -3.59 7.71 7.31
C GLU A 20 -4.12 9.01 6.67
N SER A 21 -5.36 9.41 7.00
CA SER A 21 -5.94 10.67 6.53
C SER A 21 -5.16 11.89 7.03
N LEU A 22 -4.70 11.85 8.27
CA LEU A 22 -3.84 12.91 8.83
C LEU A 22 -2.52 12.99 8.07
N LEU A 23 -1.88 11.85 7.78
CA LEU A 23 -0.66 11.80 6.99
C LEU A 23 -0.88 12.35 5.56
N ALA A 24 -2.02 12.05 4.94
CA ALA A 24 -2.37 12.60 3.63
C ALA A 24 -2.49 14.12 3.65
N VAL A 25 -3.12 14.69 4.69
CA VAL A 25 -3.22 16.14 4.88
C VAL A 25 -1.83 16.76 5.08
N LEU A 26 -0.98 16.14 5.89
CA LEU A 26 0.41 16.58 6.08
C LEU A 26 1.19 16.55 4.76
N ALA A 27 0.97 15.56 3.92
CA ALA A 27 1.61 15.48 2.61
C ALA A 27 1.18 16.63 1.69
N LEU A 28 -0.12 16.97 1.68
CA LEU A 28 -0.63 18.12 0.92
C LEU A 28 -0.02 19.44 1.42
N VAL A 29 0.02 19.65 2.73
CA VAL A 29 0.59 20.85 3.33
C VAL A 29 2.08 20.95 3.04
N ALA A 30 2.83 19.87 3.17
CA ALA A 30 4.26 19.83 2.89
C ALA A 30 4.58 20.21 1.43
N VAL A 31 3.80 19.67 0.48
CA VAL A 31 3.98 20.00 -0.94
C VAL A 31 3.53 21.42 -1.25
N ALA A 32 2.43 21.89 -0.65
CA ALA A 32 1.94 23.25 -0.83
C ALA A 32 2.91 24.31 -0.26
N TRP A 33 3.78 23.94 0.66
CA TRP A 33 4.82 24.81 1.21
C TRP A 33 5.97 25.07 0.24
N LEU A 34 6.21 24.15 -0.71
CA LEU A 34 7.25 24.31 -1.71
C LEU A 34 6.88 25.35 -2.76
N SER A 35 7.87 26.10 -3.26
CA SER A 35 7.68 26.91 -4.45
C SER A 35 7.42 26.01 -5.67
N SER A 36 6.75 26.55 -6.70
CA SER A 36 6.52 25.81 -7.94
C SER A 36 7.83 25.36 -8.61
N ALA A 37 8.90 26.16 -8.47
CA ALA A 37 10.21 25.83 -9.01
C ALA A 37 10.86 24.66 -8.24
N ASP A 38 10.82 24.70 -6.91
CA ASP A 38 11.36 23.61 -6.09
C ASP A 38 10.61 22.30 -6.31
N TYR A 39 9.27 22.38 -6.36
CA TYR A 39 8.44 21.22 -6.67
C TYR A 39 8.82 20.60 -8.03
N ALA A 40 8.94 21.44 -9.07
CA ALA A 40 9.36 20.97 -10.39
C ALA A 40 10.76 20.36 -10.38
N ALA A 41 11.70 20.92 -9.61
CA ALA A 41 13.04 20.38 -9.45
C ALA A 41 13.05 19.01 -8.80
N TYR A 42 12.26 18.78 -7.74
CA TYR A 42 12.14 17.48 -7.08
C TYR A 42 11.44 16.44 -7.97
N MET A 43 10.45 16.85 -8.75
CA MET A 43 9.70 15.93 -9.64
C MET A 43 10.40 15.68 -10.98
N GLY A 44 11.42 16.48 -11.33
CA GLY A 44 12.23 16.33 -12.53
C GLY A 44 13.21 15.17 -12.46
N GLU A 45 13.90 14.92 -13.57
CA GLU A 45 14.95 13.89 -13.65
C GLU A 45 16.07 14.21 -12.65
N GLY A 46 16.39 13.23 -11.80
CA GLY A 46 17.43 13.39 -10.77
C GLY A 46 16.97 14.09 -9.48
N GLY A 47 15.74 14.60 -9.40
CA GLY A 47 15.23 15.37 -8.26
C GLY A 47 14.84 14.55 -7.01
N GLY A 48 14.94 13.23 -7.05
CA GLY A 48 14.58 12.35 -5.93
C GLY A 48 13.07 12.03 -5.80
N GLY A 49 12.23 12.65 -6.59
CA GLY A 49 10.81 12.34 -6.73
C GLY A 49 9.93 12.76 -5.54
N PRO A 50 8.72 12.17 -5.41
CA PRO A 50 7.72 12.57 -4.42
C PRO A 50 8.20 12.50 -2.97
N VAL A 51 9.06 11.52 -2.64
CA VAL A 51 9.60 11.35 -1.29
C VAL A 51 10.53 12.51 -0.92
N ALA A 52 11.38 12.94 -1.86
CA ALA A 52 12.27 14.07 -1.65
C ALA A 52 11.48 15.38 -1.50
N ALA A 53 10.48 15.61 -2.37
CA ALA A 53 9.60 16.76 -2.28
C ALA A 53 8.86 16.83 -0.93
N PHE A 54 8.26 15.72 -0.50
CA PHE A 54 7.60 15.64 0.80
C PHE A 54 8.56 15.92 1.96
N SER A 55 9.74 15.27 1.95
CA SER A 55 10.72 15.42 3.01
C SER A 55 11.28 16.83 3.10
N ALA A 56 11.51 17.47 1.97
CA ALA A 56 11.98 18.85 1.90
C ALA A 56 10.91 19.83 2.40
N GLY A 57 9.67 19.68 1.90
CA GLY A 57 8.56 20.57 2.31
C GLY A 57 8.22 20.44 3.79
N LEU A 58 8.10 19.22 4.31
CA LEU A 58 7.84 19.00 5.73
C LEU A 58 9.04 19.41 6.60
N GLY A 59 10.26 19.15 6.13
CA GLY A 59 11.48 19.60 6.82
C GLY A 59 11.59 21.12 6.91
N ALA A 60 11.24 21.83 5.83
CA ALA A 60 11.18 23.30 5.82
C ALA A 60 10.09 23.81 6.78
N LEU A 61 8.91 23.20 6.79
CA LEU A 61 7.82 23.54 7.71
C LEU A 61 8.24 23.35 9.17
N ILE A 62 8.89 22.25 9.50
CA ILE A 62 9.45 21.98 10.85
C ILE A 62 10.53 23.03 11.20
N GLY A 63 11.30 23.45 10.20
CA GLY A 63 12.29 24.52 10.37
C GLY A 63 11.70 25.84 10.86
N THR A 64 10.44 26.16 10.49
CA THR A 64 9.75 27.35 11.00
C THR A 64 9.44 27.27 12.50
N LEU A 65 9.45 26.09 13.08
CA LEU A 65 9.29 25.87 14.52
C LEU A 65 10.60 26.00 15.32
N GLY A 66 11.68 26.44 14.65
CA GLY A 66 12.98 26.67 15.29
C GLY A 66 13.91 25.45 15.30
N LEU A 67 13.55 24.36 14.65
CA LEU A 67 14.42 23.19 14.51
C LEU A 67 15.30 23.31 13.26
N PRO A 68 16.56 22.74 13.28
CA PRO A 68 17.43 22.77 12.12
C PRO A 68 16.78 22.07 10.91
N ALA A 69 16.52 22.81 9.83
CA ALA A 69 15.79 22.31 8.67
C ALA A 69 16.46 21.07 8.03
N VAL A 70 17.80 21.03 7.97
CA VAL A 70 18.55 19.88 7.44
C VAL A 70 18.31 18.62 8.26
N GLY A 71 18.35 18.72 9.58
CA GLY A 71 18.07 17.61 10.49
C GLY A 71 16.61 17.14 10.36
N ALA A 72 15.68 18.09 10.29
CA ALA A 72 14.26 17.80 10.12
C ALA A 72 13.98 17.07 8.77
N THR A 73 14.56 17.54 7.67
CA THR A 73 14.42 16.88 6.35
C THR A 73 14.97 15.45 6.38
N SER A 74 16.14 15.26 6.97
CA SER A 74 16.75 13.92 7.10
C SER A 74 15.91 13.00 7.97
N PHE A 75 15.36 13.49 9.07
CA PHE A 75 14.47 12.74 9.96
C PHE A 75 13.18 12.32 9.21
N VAL A 76 12.56 13.23 8.48
CA VAL A 76 11.36 12.93 7.70
C VAL A 76 11.66 11.90 6.62
N ALA A 77 12.78 12.01 5.90
CA ALA A 77 13.19 11.04 4.89
C ALA A 77 13.38 9.64 5.49
N LEU A 78 14.00 9.54 6.68
CA LEU A 78 14.13 8.27 7.41
C LEU A 78 12.78 7.72 7.84
N ALA A 79 11.88 8.55 8.35
CA ALA A 79 10.54 8.14 8.77
C ALA A 79 9.73 7.59 7.58
N VAL A 80 9.78 8.26 6.42
CA VAL A 80 9.14 7.78 5.18
C VAL A 80 9.75 6.46 4.72
N SER A 81 11.07 6.32 4.80
CA SER A 81 11.76 5.08 4.43
C SER A 81 11.36 3.91 5.34
N ALA A 82 11.26 4.13 6.65
CA ALA A 82 10.78 3.14 7.60
C ALA A 82 9.32 2.75 7.34
N PHE A 83 8.45 3.72 7.06
CA PHE A 83 7.07 3.49 6.67
C PHE A 83 6.96 2.67 5.38
N ALA A 84 7.74 3.01 4.35
CA ALA A 84 7.77 2.27 3.09
C ALA A 84 8.23 0.82 3.30
N LEU A 85 9.24 0.60 4.15
CA LEU A 85 9.76 -0.72 4.47
C LEU A 85 8.71 -1.61 5.16
N THR A 86 7.97 -1.07 6.12
CA THR A 86 6.88 -1.81 6.81
C THR A 86 5.74 -2.15 5.85
N SER A 87 5.39 -1.23 4.94
CA SER A 87 4.38 -1.45 3.91
C SER A 87 4.84 -2.52 2.91
N LEU A 88 6.12 -2.53 2.55
CA LEU A 88 6.72 -3.53 1.66
C LEU A 88 6.68 -4.94 2.25
N ASP A 89 6.96 -5.10 3.55
CA ASP A 89 6.85 -6.39 4.24
C ASP A 89 5.43 -6.95 4.15
N THR A 90 4.43 -6.10 4.46
CA THR A 90 3.02 -6.49 4.39
C THR A 90 2.58 -6.79 2.96
N ALA A 91 2.96 -5.96 1.99
CA ALA A 91 2.67 -6.17 0.57
C ALA A 91 3.28 -7.47 0.05
N THR A 92 4.50 -7.80 0.46
CA THR A 92 5.17 -9.07 0.09
C THR A 92 4.42 -10.29 0.62
N ARG A 93 3.89 -10.22 1.84
CA ARG A 93 3.05 -11.28 2.40
C ARG A 93 1.73 -11.45 1.65
N LEU A 94 1.06 -10.35 1.35
CA LEU A 94 -0.22 -10.36 0.61
C LEU A 94 -0.02 -10.87 -0.81
N SER A 95 1.01 -10.40 -1.52
CA SER A 95 1.30 -10.85 -2.88
C SER A 95 1.64 -12.32 -2.94
N ARG A 96 2.36 -12.85 -1.94
CA ARG A 96 2.59 -14.29 -1.80
C ARG A 96 1.29 -15.07 -1.67
N PHE A 97 0.36 -14.62 -0.83
CA PHE A 97 -0.93 -15.28 -0.68
C PHE A 97 -1.74 -15.23 -1.96
N ALA A 98 -1.81 -14.07 -2.63
CA ALA A 98 -2.47 -13.93 -3.91
C ALA A 98 -1.85 -14.84 -4.98
N PHE A 99 -0.52 -14.92 -5.02
CA PHE A 99 0.19 -15.81 -5.95
C PHE A 99 -0.13 -17.29 -5.67
N GLN A 100 -0.14 -17.71 -4.42
CA GLN A 100 -0.49 -19.08 -4.03
C GLN A 100 -1.95 -19.41 -4.40
N GLU A 101 -2.88 -18.51 -4.08
CA GLU A 101 -4.30 -18.68 -4.35
C GLU A 101 -4.60 -18.72 -5.87
N PHE A 102 -3.87 -17.94 -6.67
CA PHE A 102 -4.02 -17.93 -8.12
C PHE A 102 -3.67 -19.28 -8.77
N PHE A 103 -2.69 -19.98 -8.23
CA PHE A 103 -2.26 -21.28 -8.73
C PHE A 103 -2.87 -22.48 -7.98
N GLU A 104 -3.66 -22.23 -6.92
CA GLU A 104 -4.37 -23.28 -6.20
C GLU A 104 -5.58 -23.76 -7.06
N PRO A 105 -5.69 -25.05 -7.36
CA PRO A 105 -6.83 -25.53 -8.14
C PRO A 105 -8.12 -25.30 -7.36
N PRO A 106 -9.22 -24.91 -8.04
CA PRO A 106 -10.49 -24.71 -7.37
C PRO A 106 -10.92 -25.99 -6.68
N ARG A 107 -11.16 -25.91 -5.36
CA ARG A 107 -11.70 -27.01 -4.53
C ARG A 107 -13.14 -27.31 -4.94
N ARG A 108 -13.33 -27.92 -6.13
CA ARG A 108 -14.59 -28.54 -6.50
C ARG A 108 -14.63 -29.93 -5.91
N GLY A 109 -15.70 -30.19 -5.16
CA GLY A 109 -15.90 -31.41 -4.40
C GLY A 109 -15.59 -32.68 -5.21
N SER A 110 -14.97 -33.65 -4.52
CA SER A 110 -14.82 -35.08 -4.87
C SER A 110 -14.25 -35.45 -6.24
N ALA A 111 -13.33 -34.67 -6.79
CA ALA A 111 -12.49 -35.13 -7.89
C ALA A 111 -11.18 -35.69 -7.35
N GLN A 112 -10.77 -36.86 -7.87
CA GLN A 112 -9.55 -37.57 -7.51
C GLN A 112 -8.34 -36.63 -7.49
N PRO A 113 -7.36 -36.86 -6.60
CA PRO A 113 -6.14 -36.06 -6.50
C PRO A 113 -5.35 -36.25 -7.82
N THR A 114 -5.53 -35.28 -8.70
CA THR A 114 -4.65 -35.14 -9.86
C THR A 114 -3.29 -34.68 -9.33
N GLU A 115 -2.21 -35.36 -9.73
CA GLU A 115 -0.84 -35.00 -9.37
C GLU A 115 -0.64 -33.49 -9.55
N PRO A 116 -0.15 -32.77 -8.52
CA PRO A 116 0.01 -31.34 -8.61
C PRO A 116 1.04 -31.00 -9.69
N GLY A 117 0.62 -30.23 -10.67
CA GLY A 117 1.50 -29.72 -11.73
C GLY A 117 2.73 -28.98 -11.16
N LEU A 118 3.76 -28.82 -11.96
CA LEU A 118 5.00 -28.15 -11.54
C LEU A 118 4.73 -26.74 -10.98
N LEU A 119 3.80 -26.00 -11.58
CA LEU A 119 3.39 -24.66 -11.12
C LEU A 119 2.71 -24.71 -9.75
N THR A 120 1.87 -25.70 -9.49
CA THR A 120 1.20 -25.88 -8.20
C THR A 120 2.20 -26.26 -7.09
N ARG A 121 3.23 -27.04 -7.43
CA ARG A 121 4.34 -27.37 -6.50
C ARG A 121 5.18 -26.14 -6.18
N VAL A 122 5.49 -25.31 -7.18
CA VAL A 122 6.24 -24.05 -7.01
C VAL A 122 5.43 -23.06 -6.18
N ALA A 123 4.15 -22.87 -6.48
CA ALA A 123 3.26 -21.98 -5.74
C ALA A 123 3.01 -22.45 -4.30
N GLY A 124 2.96 -23.76 -4.05
CA GLY A 124 2.83 -24.34 -2.71
C GLY A 124 4.03 -24.08 -1.81
N ASN A 125 5.21 -23.83 -2.39
CA ASN A 125 6.40 -23.50 -1.62
C ASN A 125 6.44 -22.00 -1.32
N ARG A 126 6.35 -21.64 -0.02
CA ARG A 126 6.33 -20.25 0.44
C ARG A 126 7.52 -19.41 -0.02
N PHE A 127 8.70 -20.03 -0.11
CA PHE A 127 9.91 -19.31 -0.51
C PHE A 127 9.92 -19.03 -2.01
N LEU A 128 9.50 -19.99 -2.84
CA LEU A 128 9.42 -19.82 -4.29
C LEU A 128 8.32 -18.85 -4.68
N ALA A 129 7.17 -18.91 -4.02
CA ALA A 129 6.09 -17.95 -4.23
C ALA A 129 6.51 -16.52 -3.84
N THR A 130 7.22 -16.35 -2.72
CA THR A 130 7.76 -15.04 -2.32
C THR A 130 8.83 -14.55 -3.30
N ALA A 131 9.76 -15.41 -3.69
CA ALA A 131 10.80 -15.06 -4.66
C ALA A 131 10.20 -14.65 -6.00
N GLY A 132 9.21 -15.38 -6.50
CA GLY A 132 8.48 -15.04 -7.73
C GLY A 132 7.81 -13.67 -7.66
N SER A 133 7.11 -13.39 -6.56
CA SER A 133 6.46 -12.10 -6.32
C SER A 133 7.48 -10.95 -6.24
N VAL A 134 8.57 -11.13 -5.52
CA VAL A 134 9.62 -10.12 -5.36
C VAL A 134 10.35 -9.87 -6.68
N LEU A 135 10.66 -10.92 -7.45
CA LEU A 135 11.29 -10.79 -8.77
C LEU A 135 10.39 -10.06 -9.76
N ALA A 136 9.09 -10.37 -9.78
CA ALA A 136 8.12 -9.67 -10.63
C ALA A 136 8.01 -8.18 -10.26
N ALA A 137 7.92 -7.88 -8.97
CA ALA A 137 7.90 -6.50 -8.48
C ALA A 137 9.22 -5.76 -8.77
N GLY A 138 10.36 -6.42 -8.61
CA GLY A 138 11.68 -5.88 -8.91
C GLY A 138 11.86 -5.59 -10.40
N ALA A 139 11.42 -6.48 -11.28
CA ALA A 139 11.43 -6.26 -12.72
C ALA A 139 10.54 -5.07 -13.13
N LEU A 140 9.36 -4.95 -12.52
CA LEU A 140 8.47 -3.82 -12.73
C LEU A 140 9.10 -2.50 -12.25
N ALA A 141 9.76 -2.52 -11.10
CA ALA A 141 10.47 -1.37 -10.57
C ALA A 141 11.65 -0.95 -11.47
N TRP A 142 12.43 -1.92 -11.92
CA TRP A 142 13.59 -1.69 -12.81
C TRP A 142 13.18 -1.14 -14.17
N SER A 143 12.10 -1.65 -14.76
CA SER A 143 11.60 -1.19 -16.06
C SER A 143 11.03 0.22 -16.05
N GLY A 144 10.76 0.81 -14.86
CA GLY A 144 10.09 2.10 -14.72
C GLY A 144 8.61 2.09 -15.10
N SER A 145 8.07 0.96 -15.54
CA SER A 145 6.66 0.81 -15.97
C SER A 145 5.66 1.05 -14.84
N TRP A 146 6.11 1.02 -13.58
CA TRP A 146 5.28 1.37 -12.44
C TRP A 146 4.68 2.79 -12.54
N LYS A 147 5.37 3.73 -13.20
CA LYS A 147 4.87 5.10 -13.42
C LYS A 147 3.59 5.13 -14.27
N GLN A 148 3.47 4.21 -15.22
CA GLN A 148 2.29 4.09 -16.09
C GLN A 148 1.15 3.35 -15.38
N ILE A 149 1.48 2.43 -14.48
CA ILE A 149 0.49 1.63 -13.73
C ILE A 149 -0.07 2.41 -12.53
N TRP A 150 0.69 3.38 -12.01
CA TRP A 150 0.30 4.14 -10.83
C TRP A 150 -1.09 4.78 -10.89
N PRO A 151 -1.51 5.42 -12.00
CA PRO A 151 -2.86 5.98 -12.11
C PRO A 151 -3.98 4.91 -12.00
N ILE A 152 -3.70 3.68 -12.44
CA ILE A 152 -4.64 2.56 -12.34
C ILE A 152 -4.89 2.17 -10.88
N PHE A 153 -3.89 2.35 -10.01
CA PHE A 153 -4.02 2.11 -8.57
C PHE A 153 -5.12 2.95 -7.92
N GLY A 154 -5.22 4.23 -8.29
CA GLY A 154 -6.28 5.11 -7.81
C GLY A 154 -7.66 4.61 -8.20
N SER A 155 -7.85 4.19 -9.45
CA SER A 155 -9.10 3.62 -9.95
C SER A 155 -9.45 2.29 -9.26
N ALA A 156 -8.45 1.43 -9.02
CA ALA A 156 -8.64 0.16 -8.32
C ALA A 156 -9.06 0.38 -6.86
N ASN A 157 -8.48 1.35 -6.16
CA ASN A 157 -8.87 1.71 -4.79
C ASN A 157 -10.31 2.24 -4.73
N GLN A 158 -10.72 3.07 -5.69
CA GLN A 158 -12.10 3.56 -5.77
C GLN A 158 -13.09 2.42 -6.04
N LEU A 159 -12.75 1.49 -6.92
CA LEU A 159 -13.56 0.30 -7.17
C LEU A 159 -13.71 -0.55 -5.91
N LEU A 160 -12.62 -0.79 -5.20
CA LEU A 160 -12.63 -1.56 -3.95
C LEU A 160 -13.51 -0.88 -2.89
N ALA A 161 -13.40 0.44 -2.73
CA ALA A 161 -14.25 1.21 -1.84
C ALA A 161 -15.74 1.13 -2.21
N ALA A 162 -16.06 1.22 -3.50
CA ALA A 162 -17.43 1.09 -4.00
C ALA A 162 -18.01 -0.30 -3.71
N LEU A 163 -17.23 -1.36 -3.93
CA LEU A 163 -17.64 -2.74 -3.63
C LEU A 163 -17.84 -2.95 -2.13
N ALA A 164 -16.96 -2.40 -1.28
CA ALA A 164 -17.10 -2.47 0.16
C ALA A 164 -18.38 -1.76 0.65
N LEU A 165 -18.65 -0.55 0.14
CA LEU A 165 -19.86 0.19 0.44
C LEU A 165 -21.12 -0.53 -0.04
N LEU A 166 -21.08 -1.16 -1.20
CA LEU A 166 -22.18 -1.98 -1.71
C LEU A 166 -22.44 -3.17 -0.79
N ALA A 167 -21.40 -3.89 -0.37
CA ALA A 167 -21.51 -5.01 0.55
C ALA A 167 -22.13 -4.60 1.90
N VAL A 168 -21.68 -3.47 2.47
CA VAL A 168 -22.25 -2.91 3.70
C VAL A 168 -23.71 -2.51 3.51
N SER A 169 -24.04 -1.87 2.39
CA SER A 169 -25.41 -1.46 2.07
C SER A 169 -26.36 -2.65 1.98
N VAL A 170 -25.94 -3.71 1.30
CA VAL A 170 -26.72 -4.96 1.20
C VAL A 170 -26.88 -5.61 2.57
N TRP A 171 -25.81 -5.65 3.37
CA TRP A 171 -25.88 -6.20 4.74
C TRP A 171 -26.86 -5.43 5.63
N LEU A 172 -26.81 -4.10 5.61
CA LEU A 172 -27.72 -3.23 6.36
C LEU A 172 -29.18 -3.41 5.90
N ALA A 173 -29.43 -3.49 4.60
CA ALA A 173 -30.76 -3.73 4.05
C ALA A 173 -31.34 -5.09 4.50
N HIS A 174 -30.51 -6.14 4.54
CA HIS A 174 -30.92 -7.45 5.05
C HIS A 174 -31.20 -7.43 6.54
N ARG A 175 -30.40 -6.71 7.32
CA ARG A 175 -30.59 -6.58 8.78
C ARG A 175 -31.87 -5.79 9.10
N SER A 176 -32.14 -4.71 8.37
CA SER A 176 -33.37 -3.89 8.55
C SER A 176 -34.67 -4.64 8.24
N ARG A 177 -34.64 -5.66 7.37
CA ARG A 177 -35.79 -6.50 7.03
C ARG A 177 -36.07 -7.61 8.07
N ARG A 178 -35.14 -7.87 8.96
CA ARG A 178 -35.27 -8.90 10.00
C ARG A 178 -35.75 -8.37 11.36
N ASN A 179 -35.75 -7.05 11.54
CA ASN A 179 -36.33 -6.33 12.68
C ASN A 179 -37.66 -5.72 12.29
#